data_6536ac31cb75b283d6b0a762cb8e5bae
#
_entry.id   6536ac31cb75b283d6b0a762cb8e5bae
#
_cell.length_a   1.000
_cell.length_b   1.000
_cell.length_c   1.000
_cell.angle_alpha   90.00
_cell.angle_beta   90.00
_cell.angle_gamma   90.00
#
_symmetry.space_group_name_H-M   'P 1'
#
loop_
_entity.id
_entity.type
_entity.pdbx_description
1 polymer ?
#
loop_
_entity_poly.entity_id
_entity_poly.type
_entity_poly.pdbx_seq_one_letter_code
_entity_poly.pdbx_strand_id
1 'polypeptide(L)'
;MGIQTTKLNGSFKQFIERQNMFFVATAGPEGRVNLSPKGLDSFKIIDDNQIIWLSVSGSGNETAAHALQDPRMTLMFCAFEGDAFILRVYGAAQVVYPRHTEWDALYGLFPDYAGARNIFKLEIDLVTTSCGTGVPEMALVRSRAETELVPWYADMGEDGVDAFWRKKNMVSIDGGPTGIFDDDNG
;
A
#
# COMPACT_ATOMS: atom_id res chain seq x y z
N MET A 1 12.71 -0.82 -25.17
CA MET A 1 11.66 0.22 -24.92
C MET A 1 10.67 -0.34 -23.94
N GLY A 2 10.26 0.45 -22.94
CA GLY A 2 9.26 0.03 -21.99
C GLY A 2 7.88 -0.14 -22.65
N ILE A 3 7.08 -1.07 -22.16
CA ILE A 3 5.69 -1.25 -22.57
C ILE A 3 4.82 -0.25 -21.80
N GLN A 4 3.77 0.26 -22.44
CA GLN A 4 2.70 1.01 -21.81
C GLN A 4 1.35 0.36 -22.13
N THR A 5 0.49 0.20 -21.14
CA THR A 5 -0.86 -0.34 -21.29
C THR A 5 -1.76 0.21 -20.20
N THR A 6 -3.07 0.09 -20.36
CA THR A 6 -4.07 0.60 -19.40
C THR A 6 -4.54 -0.43 -18.38
N LYS A 7 -3.97 -1.65 -18.40
CA LYS A 7 -4.36 -2.75 -17.51
C LYS A 7 -3.26 -3.76 -17.32
N LEU A 8 -3.37 -4.58 -16.29
CA LEU A 8 -2.51 -5.73 -16.07
C LEU A 8 -2.82 -6.86 -17.07
N ASN A 9 -1.79 -7.56 -17.49
CA ASN A 9 -1.90 -8.83 -18.22
C ASN A 9 -1.38 -9.98 -17.35
N GLY A 10 -1.50 -11.22 -17.83
CA GLY A 10 -1.11 -12.40 -17.06
C GLY A 10 0.39 -12.41 -16.65
N SER A 11 1.29 -11.94 -17.52
CA SER A 11 2.72 -11.90 -17.20
C SER A 11 3.05 -10.82 -16.16
N PHE A 12 2.36 -9.68 -16.18
CA PHE A 12 2.51 -8.64 -15.17
C PHE A 12 1.99 -9.08 -13.80
N LYS A 13 0.84 -9.77 -13.76
CA LYS A 13 0.30 -10.34 -12.52
C LYS A 13 1.28 -11.34 -11.91
N GLN A 14 1.78 -12.29 -12.70
CA GLN A 14 2.79 -13.27 -12.25
C GLN A 14 4.10 -12.60 -11.79
N PHE A 15 4.51 -11.50 -12.41
CA PHE A 15 5.68 -10.75 -11.97
C PHE A 15 5.42 -10.10 -10.60
N ILE A 16 4.28 -9.42 -10.41
CA ILE A 16 3.88 -8.78 -9.16
C ILE A 16 3.84 -9.80 -8.01
N GLU A 17 3.19 -10.94 -8.24
CA GLU A 17 2.99 -12.01 -7.23
C GLU A 17 4.30 -12.61 -6.71
N ARG A 18 5.39 -12.50 -7.47
CA ARG A 18 6.72 -12.96 -7.03
C ARG A 18 7.50 -11.94 -6.23
N GLN A 19 7.04 -10.69 -6.11
CA GLN A 19 7.78 -9.67 -5.39
C GLN A 19 7.49 -9.74 -3.90
N ASN A 20 8.55 -9.77 -3.08
CA ASN A 20 8.46 -9.80 -1.62
C ASN A 20 8.09 -8.43 -1.03
N MET A 21 8.19 -7.37 -1.82
CA MET A 21 7.86 -6.01 -1.42
C MET A 21 7.51 -5.15 -2.64
N PHE A 22 6.81 -4.07 -2.38
CA PHE A 22 6.51 -3.03 -3.37
C PHE A 22 6.65 -1.64 -2.74
N PHE A 23 6.70 -0.63 -3.58
CA PHE A 23 6.76 0.78 -3.16
C PHE A 23 5.45 1.47 -3.51
N VAL A 24 5.01 2.33 -2.61
CA VAL A 24 3.83 3.19 -2.80
C VAL A 24 4.29 4.64 -2.79
N ALA A 25 4.00 5.36 -3.86
CA ALA A 25 4.24 6.79 -3.97
C ALA A 25 2.90 7.54 -4.09
N THR A 26 2.76 8.60 -3.30
CA THR A 26 1.62 9.51 -3.32
C THR A 26 2.08 10.94 -3.05
N ALA A 27 1.29 11.91 -3.47
CA ALA A 27 1.50 13.32 -3.15
C ALA A 27 0.14 14.02 -3.04
N GLY A 28 0.03 14.98 -2.16
CA GLY A 28 -1.06 15.95 -2.19
C GLY A 28 -0.88 16.96 -3.33
N PRO A 29 -1.82 17.92 -3.48
CA PRO A 29 -1.66 19.03 -4.43
C PRO A 29 -0.45 19.91 -4.10
N GLU A 30 -0.10 19.98 -2.83
CA GLU A 30 1.06 20.68 -2.27
C GLU A 30 1.74 19.80 -1.21
N GLY A 31 2.88 20.25 -0.70
CA GLY A 31 3.61 19.53 0.35
C GLY A 31 4.61 18.51 -0.19
N ARG A 32 4.90 17.51 0.62
CA ARG A 32 5.96 16.54 0.36
C ARG A 32 5.42 15.32 -0.37
N VAL A 33 6.23 14.76 -1.28
CA VAL A 33 5.97 13.45 -1.86
C VAL A 33 6.25 12.38 -0.82
N ASN A 34 5.30 11.46 -0.62
CA ASN A 34 5.50 10.27 0.17
C ASN A 34 5.96 9.11 -0.71
N LEU A 35 6.97 8.38 -0.26
CA LEU A 35 7.42 7.12 -0.84
C LEU A 35 7.66 6.13 0.29
N SER A 36 6.92 5.02 0.30
CA SER A 36 7.02 4.02 1.35
C SER A 36 7.10 2.60 0.81
N PRO A 37 8.02 1.76 1.35
CA PRO A 37 8.05 0.33 1.07
C PRO A 37 6.92 -0.38 1.80
N LYS A 38 6.36 -1.41 1.18
CA LYS A 38 5.33 -2.30 1.73
C LYS A 38 5.75 -3.74 1.52
N GLY A 39 5.46 -4.57 2.48
CA GLY A 39 5.72 -6.01 2.47
C GLY A 39 4.56 -6.75 3.12
N LEU A 40 4.80 -7.93 3.71
CA LEU A 40 3.78 -8.87 4.15
C LEU A 40 2.96 -9.44 2.97
N ASP A 41 1.99 -10.29 3.25
CA ASP A 41 0.92 -10.63 2.31
C ASP A 41 -0.18 -9.55 2.37
N SER A 42 0.22 -8.31 2.08
CA SER A 42 -0.63 -7.11 2.19
C SER A 42 -1.15 -6.60 0.84
N PHE A 43 -1.01 -7.37 -0.23
CA PHE A 43 -1.33 -6.97 -1.58
C PHE A 43 -2.19 -8.02 -2.29
N LYS A 44 -3.25 -7.60 -3.01
CA LYS A 44 -4.09 -8.49 -3.82
C LYS A 44 -4.44 -7.84 -5.16
N ILE A 45 -4.37 -8.64 -6.22
CA ILE A 45 -4.88 -8.27 -7.54
C ILE A 45 -6.32 -8.75 -7.61
N ILE A 46 -7.27 -7.83 -7.75
CA ILE A 46 -8.70 -8.17 -7.86
C ILE A 46 -9.02 -8.61 -9.28
N ASP A 47 -8.59 -7.80 -10.26
CA ASP A 47 -8.78 -8.10 -11.69
C ASP A 47 -7.66 -7.44 -12.54
N ASP A 48 -7.93 -7.20 -13.84
CA ASP A 48 -6.96 -6.55 -14.73
C ASP A 48 -6.80 -5.06 -14.46
N ASN A 49 -7.78 -4.42 -13.82
CA ASN A 49 -7.83 -2.98 -13.63
C ASN A 49 -7.88 -2.56 -12.16
N GLN A 50 -7.97 -3.49 -11.21
CA GLN A 50 -8.08 -3.18 -9.80
C GLN A 50 -7.09 -3.95 -8.94
N ILE A 51 -6.45 -3.22 -8.06
CA ILE A 51 -5.55 -3.72 -7.02
C ILE A 51 -6.06 -3.21 -5.67
N ILE A 52 -5.91 -4.03 -4.64
CA ILE A 52 -6.06 -3.58 -3.25
C ILE A 52 -4.79 -3.89 -2.44
N TRP A 53 -4.49 -3.04 -1.46
CA TRP A 53 -3.43 -3.35 -0.51
C TRP A 53 -3.78 -2.87 0.90
N LEU A 54 -3.40 -3.70 1.89
CA LEU A 54 -3.64 -3.45 3.31
C LEU A 54 -2.50 -2.63 3.90
N SER A 55 -2.81 -1.53 4.55
CA SER A 55 -1.87 -0.74 5.34
C SER A 55 -1.90 -1.21 6.78
N VAL A 56 -0.86 -1.88 7.21
CA VAL A 56 -0.61 -2.11 8.63
C VAL A 56 -0.05 -0.82 9.24
N SER A 57 -0.36 -0.57 10.49
CA SER A 57 0.01 0.64 11.23
C SER A 57 1.51 0.94 11.17
N GLY A 58 1.84 2.20 11.22
CA GLY A 58 3.20 2.72 11.20
C GLY A 58 3.25 4.12 11.82
N SER A 59 4.43 4.73 11.87
CA SER A 59 4.65 6.04 12.51
C SER A 59 3.93 7.22 11.83
N GLY A 60 3.51 7.06 10.58
CA GLY A 60 2.76 8.06 9.82
C GLY A 60 1.62 7.42 9.02
N ASN A 61 0.76 8.25 8.44
CA ASN A 61 -0.37 7.84 7.60
C ASN A 61 -0.49 8.75 6.36
N GLU A 62 0.65 9.09 5.76
CA GLU A 62 0.80 10.06 4.66
C GLU A 62 -0.04 9.66 3.44
N THR A 63 0.00 8.37 3.07
CA THR A 63 -0.73 7.86 1.91
C THR A 63 -2.24 8.11 2.04
N ALA A 64 -2.81 7.96 3.23
CA ALA A 64 -4.24 8.21 3.46
C ALA A 64 -4.57 9.70 3.32
N ALA A 65 -3.78 10.58 3.95
CA ALA A 65 -3.96 12.02 3.83
C ALA A 65 -3.84 12.50 2.38
N HIS A 66 -2.88 11.96 1.62
CA HIS A 66 -2.73 12.31 0.20
C HIS A 66 -3.90 11.81 -0.63
N ALA A 67 -4.30 10.55 -0.48
CA ALA A 67 -5.38 9.96 -1.26
C ALA A 67 -6.74 10.65 -1.04
N LEU A 68 -6.97 11.24 0.14
CA LEU A 68 -8.16 12.06 0.41
C LEU A 68 -8.12 13.42 -0.29
N GLN A 69 -6.93 13.97 -0.56
CA GLN A 69 -6.75 15.27 -1.21
C GLN A 69 -6.57 15.13 -2.72
N ASP A 70 -5.82 14.13 -3.14
CA ASP A 70 -5.49 13.80 -4.52
C ASP A 70 -5.36 12.28 -4.65
N PRO A 71 -6.25 11.61 -5.38
CA PRO A 71 -6.28 10.14 -5.43
C PRO A 71 -5.13 9.52 -6.23
N ARG A 72 -4.27 10.30 -6.87
CA ARG A 72 -3.15 9.77 -7.66
C ARG A 72 -2.21 8.91 -6.82
N MET A 73 -2.00 7.69 -7.27
CA MET A 73 -1.09 6.74 -6.62
C MET A 73 -0.25 6.00 -7.66
N THR A 74 1.00 5.76 -7.31
CA THR A 74 1.90 4.90 -8.08
C THR A 74 2.36 3.75 -7.20
N LEU A 75 2.20 2.53 -7.70
CA LEU A 75 2.85 1.35 -7.15
C LEU A 75 4.03 0.98 -8.03
N MET A 76 5.17 0.62 -7.42
CA MET A 76 6.35 0.18 -8.14
C MET A 76 6.84 -1.16 -7.59
N PHE A 77 7.08 -2.08 -8.50
CA PHE A 77 7.64 -3.41 -8.26
C PHE A 77 8.97 -3.51 -8.98
N CYS A 78 10.01 -3.93 -8.26
CA CYS A 78 11.35 -4.14 -8.81
C CYS A 78 11.72 -5.62 -8.65
N ALA A 79 12.29 -6.23 -9.68
CA ALA A 79 12.93 -7.52 -9.54
C ALA A 79 14.23 -7.35 -8.75
N PHE A 80 14.26 -7.87 -7.52
CA PHE A 80 15.49 -8.01 -6.74
C PHE A 80 16.15 -9.36 -6.98
N GLU A 81 15.42 -10.33 -7.53
CA GLU A 81 15.90 -11.66 -7.90
C GLU A 81 15.46 -11.98 -9.33
N GLY A 82 16.27 -12.74 -10.06
CA GLY A 82 16.01 -13.14 -11.43
C GLY A 82 16.22 -12.04 -12.45
N ASP A 83 15.44 -12.06 -13.55
CA ASP A 83 15.60 -11.12 -14.64
C ASP A 83 15.26 -9.68 -14.23
N ALA A 84 16.18 -8.75 -14.55
CA ALA A 84 16.05 -7.34 -14.22
C ALA A 84 14.80 -6.72 -14.86
N PHE A 85 13.86 -6.28 -14.04
CA PHE A 85 12.59 -5.73 -14.50
C PHE A 85 11.99 -4.78 -13.47
N ILE A 86 11.41 -3.68 -13.94
CA ILE A 86 10.60 -2.77 -13.12
C ILE A 86 9.23 -2.62 -13.75
N LEU A 87 8.20 -2.75 -12.94
CA LEU A 87 6.81 -2.50 -13.32
C LEU A 87 6.25 -1.39 -12.42
N ARG A 88 5.59 -0.42 -13.04
CA ARG A 88 4.85 0.62 -12.32
C ARG A 88 3.39 0.57 -12.71
N VAL A 89 2.55 0.70 -11.70
CA VAL A 89 1.09 0.76 -11.84
C VAL A 89 0.65 2.12 -11.32
N TYR A 90 -0.08 2.84 -12.13
CA TYR A 90 -0.62 4.17 -11.81
C TYR A 90 -2.14 4.11 -11.79
N GLY A 91 -2.75 4.97 -11.02
CA GLY A 91 -4.21 5.07 -10.98
C GLY A 91 -4.72 5.98 -9.88
N ALA A 92 -6.02 5.89 -9.66
CA ALA A 92 -6.73 6.62 -8.62
C ALA A 92 -7.03 5.70 -7.44
N ALA A 93 -6.65 6.10 -6.22
CA ALA A 93 -6.83 5.33 -5.01
C ALA A 93 -7.99 5.85 -4.17
N GLN A 94 -8.71 4.92 -3.55
CA GLN A 94 -9.69 5.17 -2.49
C GLN A 94 -9.21 4.53 -1.20
N VAL A 95 -9.49 5.17 -0.07
CA VAL A 95 -9.16 4.66 1.27
C VAL A 95 -10.39 4.02 1.88
N VAL A 96 -10.26 2.79 2.35
CA VAL A 96 -11.30 2.04 3.07
C VAL A 96 -10.84 1.83 4.51
N TYR A 97 -11.66 2.23 5.46
CA TYR A 97 -11.42 2.10 6.90
C TYR A 97 -12.30 1.01 7.51
N PRO A 98 -11.98 0.49 8.72
CA PRO A 98 -12.79 -0.52 9.41
C PRO A 98 -14.28 -0.17 9.60
N ARG A 99 -14.61 1.12 9.64
CA ARG A 99 -16.01 1.59 9.75
C ARG A 99 -16.80 1.55 8.43
N HIS A 100 -16.14 1.38 7.28
CA HIS A 100 -16.82 1.34 5.98
C HIS A 100 -17.47 -0.03 5.75
N THR A 101 -18.62 -0.05 5.11
CA THR A 101 -19.42 -1.27 4.89
C THR A 101 -18.72 -2.33 4.05
N GLU A 102 -17.77 -1.95 3.22
CA GLU A 102 -16.98 -2.87 2.37
C GLU A 102 -15.75 -3.45 3.08
N TRP A 103 -15.42 -2.98 4.30
CA TRP A 103 -14.21 -3.38 5.03
C TRP A 103 -14.10 -4.88 5.23
N ASP A 104 -15.12 -5.52 5.81
CA ASP A 104 -15.07 -6.94 6.16
C ASP A 104 -14.83 -7.83 4.93
N ALA A 105 -15.49 -7.51 3.82
CA ALA A 105 -15.34 -8.24 2.57
C ALA A 105 -13.92 -8.10 1.98
N LEU A 106 -13.35 -6.91 2.05
CA LEU A 106 -12.00 -6.65 1.53
C LEU A 106 -10.92 -7.16 2.48
N TYR A 107 -11.08 -6.95 3.79
CA TYR A 107 -10.13 -7.40 4.80
C TYR A 107 -10.03 -8.93 4.85
N GLY A 108 -11.13 -9.63 4.64
CA GLY A 108 -11.15 -11.09 4.55
C GLY A 108 -10.30 -11.71 3.43
N LEU A 109 -9.79 -10.90 2.50
CA LEU A 109 -8.83 -11.34 1.46
C LEU A 109 -7.37 -11.35 1.95
N PHE A 110 -7.09 -10.80 3.13
CA PHE A 110 -5.76 -10.73 3.73
C PHE A 110 -5.68 -11.62 4.96
N PRO A 111 -4.47 -12.01 5.38
CA PRO A 111 -4.28 -12.55 6.72
C PRO A 111 -4.69 -11.55 7.79
N ASP A 112 -5.14 -12.06 8.93
CA ASP A 112 -5.47 -11.23 10.08
C ASP A 112 -4.19 -10.66 10.70
N TYR A 113 -3.98 -9.35 10.53
CA TYR A 113 -2.81 -8.65 11.07
C TYR A 113 -3.21 -7.71 12.19
N ALA A 114 -2.64 -7.91 13.38
CA ALA A 114 -2.72 -6.91 14.45
C ALA A 114 -2.21 -5.55 13.94
N GLY A 115 -2.98 -4.50 14.21
CA GLY A 115 -2.67 -3.16 13.72
C GLY A 115 -3.03 -2.91 12.24
N ALA A 116 -3.85 -3.76 11.61
CA ALA A 116 -4.45 -3.47 10.32
C ALA A 116 -5.25 -2.16 10.40
N ARG A 117 -4.92 -1.18 9.54
CA ARG A 117 -5.40 0.19 9.70
C ARG A 117 -6.41 0.62 8.65
N ASN A 118 -6.06 0.46 7.39
CA ASN A 118 -6.91 0.81 6.26
C ASN A 118 -6.49 0.04 5.01
N ILE A 119 -7.40 -0.10 4.05
CA ILE A 119 -7.15 -0.70 2.74
C ILE A 119 -7.20 0.41 1.70
N PHE A 120 -6.30 0.36 0.72
CA PHE A 120 -6.35 1.20 -0.45
C PHE A 120 -6.85 0.37 -1.64
N LYS A 121 -7.84 0.90 -2.35
CA LYS A 121 -8.32 0.38 -3.63
C LYS A 121 -7.74 1.26 -4.72
N LEU A 122 -6.97 0.69 -5.65
CA LEU A 122 -6.38 1.39 -6.77
C LEU A 122 -7.06 0.96 -8.06
N GLU A 123 -7.76 1.90 -8.70
CA GLU A 123 -8.27 1.76 -10.07
C GLU A 123 -7.15 2.13 -11.03
N ILE A 124 -6.72 1.17 -11.84
CA ILE A 124 -5.56 1.28 -12.72
C ILE A 124 -5.95 2.03 -13.99
N ASP A 125 -5.17 3.04 -14.35
CA ASP A 125 -5.30 3.78 -15.61
C ASP A 125 -4.09 3.61 -16.53
N LEU A 126 -2.89 3.32 -15.94
CA LEU A 126 -1.67 3.12 -16.70
C LEU A 126 -0.75 2.11 -16.02
N VAL A 127 -0.15 1.23 -16.83
CA VAL A 127 0.93 0.33 -16.42
C VAL A 127 2.12 0.56 -17.33
N THR A 128 3.31 0.71 -16.74
CA THR A 128 4.55 0.89 -17.50
C THR A 128 5.63 -0.09 -17.07
N THR A 129 6.52 -0.44 -17.99
CA THR A 129 7.67 -1.28 -17.70
C THR A 129 8.98 -0.59 -18.04
N SER A 130 10.04 -0.97 -17.35
CA SER A 130 11.42 -0.55 -17.69
C SER A 130 12.42 -1.64 -17.32
N CYS A 131 13.67 -1.53 -17.84
CA CYS A 131 14.70 -2.59 -17.76
C CYS A 131 15.16 -2.72 -16.35
N GLY A 132 15.12 -2.50 -15.36
CA GLY A 132 15.60 -2.73 -13.99
C GLY A 132 17.09 -3.03 -13.81
N THR A 133 17.92 -2.92 -14.84
CA THR A 133 19.36 -3.28 -14.77
C THR A 133 20.19 -2.41 -13.81
N GLY A 134 19.65 -1.28 -13.35
CA GLY A 134 20.24 -0.48 -12.28
C GLY A 134 19.82 -0.91 -10.86
N VAL A 135 18.91 -1.86 -10.73
CA VAL A 135 18.49 -2.41 -9.43
C VAL A 135 19.46 -3.54 -9.07
N PRO A 136 20.09 -3.51 -7.88
CA PRO A 136 20.98 -4.58 -7.48
C PRO A 136 20.21 -5.87 -7.17
N GLU A 137 20.84 -7.02 -7.38
CA GLU A 137 20.32 -8.30 -6.90
C GLU A 137 20.41 -8.37 -5.37
N MET A 138 19.31 -8.82 -4.75
CA MET A 138 19.23 -8.98 -3.29
C MET A 138 18.36 -10.19 -2.96
N ALA A 139 18.84 -11.08 -2.10
CA ALA A 139 18.08 -12.22 -1.63
C ALA A 139 17.27 -11.86 -0.38
N LEU A 140 16.03 -12.35 -0.28
CA LEU A 140 15.25 -12.26 0.94
C LEU A 140 15.83 -13.16 2.01
N VAL A 141 16.30 -12.59 3.11
CA VAL A 141 16.82 -13.37 4.26
C VAL A 141 15.67 -13.77 5.18
N ARG A 142 14.78 -12.83 5.53
CA ARG A 142 13.59 -13.07 6.37
C ARG A 142 12.60 -11.91 6.28
N SER A 143 11.35 -12.18 6.60
CA SER A 143 10.33 -11.14 6.86
C SER A 143 10.51 -10.59 8.28
N ARG A 144 10.85 -9.31 8.43
CA ARG A 144 10.88 -8.65 9.75
C ARG A 144 9.50 -8.42 10.31
N ALA A 145 8.53 -8.21 9.42
CA ALA A 145 7.17 -7.86 9.82
C ALA A 145 6.51 -8.98 10.64
N GLU A 146 6.72 -10.25 10.27
CA GLU A 146 6.18 -11.41 11.00
C GLU A 146 6.80 -11.59 12.39
N THR A 147 8.06 -11.21 12.57
CA THR A 147 8.80 -11.45 13.81
C THR A 147 8.90 -10.21 14.72
N GLU A 148 8.67 -9.03 14.18
CA GLU A 148 8.89 -7.77 14.90
C GLU A 148 7.64 -6.88 14.88
N LEU A 149 7.04 -6.59 13.70
CA LEU A 149 5.95 -5.62 13.58
C LEU A 149 4.61 -6.18 14.07
N VAL A 150 4.22 -7.35 13.58
CA VAL A 150 2.92 -7.97 13.92
C VAL A 150 2.85 -8.32 15.41
N PRO A 151 3.87 -8.97 16.02
CA PRO A 151 3.87 -9.20 17.46
C PRO A 151 3.80 -7.92 18.29
N TRP A 152 4.49 -6.86 17.85
CA TRP A 152 4.48 -5.58 18.57
C TRP A 152 3.08 -4.96 18.64
N TYR A 153 2.29 -5.01 17.56
CA TYR A 153 0.90 -4.53 17.58
C TYR A 153 -0.03 -5.50 18.32
N ALA A 154 0.22 -6.81 18.26
CA ALA A 154 -0.54 -7.81 19.02
C ALA A 154 -0.36 -7.60 20.54
N ASP A 155 0.87 -7.36 21.00
CA ASP A 155 1.16 -7.07 22.39
C ASP A 155 0.54 -5.76 22.88
N MET A 156 0.39 -4.78 21.99
CA MET A 156 -0.24 -3.49 22.29
C MET A 156 -1.74 -3.62 22.53
N GLY A 157 -2.41 -4.59 21.90
CA GLY A 157 -3.84 -4.80 21.94
C GLY A 157 -4.63 -3.70 21.22
N GLU A 158 -5.95 -3.90 21.11
CA GLU A 158 -6.82 -2.99 20.34
C GLU A 158 -6.84 -1.57 20.91
N ASP A 159 -7.01 -1.42 22.22
CA ASP A 159 -7.02 -0.11 22.89
C ASP A 159 -5.69 0.65 22.72
N GLY A 160 -4.57 -0.10 22.76
CA GLY A 160 -3.25 0.47 22.55
C GLY A 160 -3.02 0.91 21.10
N VAL A 161 -3.51 0.13 20.14
CA VAL A 161 -3.48 0.48 18.71
C VAL A 161 -4.32 1.73 18.44
N ASP A 162 -5.54 1.84 19.00
CA ASP A 162 -6.38 3.03 18.88
C ASP A 162 -5.67 4.28 19.46
N ALA A 163 -5.11 4.16 20.66
CA ALA A 163 -4.35 5.25 21.28
C ALA A 163 -3.12 5.65 20.44
N PHE A 164 -2.44 4.67 19.81
CA PHE A 164 -1.34 4.92 18.90
C PHE A 164 -1.80 5.68 17.65
N TRP A 165 -2.93 5.31 17.04
CA TRP A 165 -3.49 6.01 15.89
C TRP A 165 -3.85 7.46 16.22
N ARG A 166 -4.51 7.71 17.37
CA ARG A 166 -4.83 9.06 17.84
C ARG A 166 -3.59 9.92 18.03
N LYS A 167 -2.51 9.33 18.49
CA LYS A 167 -1.25 10.04 18.73
C LYS A 167 -0.43 10.28 17.47
N LYS A 168 -0.48 9.37 16.47
CA LYS A 168 0.49 9.31 15.38
C LYS A 168 -0.10 9.34 13.98
N ASN A 169 -1.39 9.03 13.81
CA ASN A 169 -1.92 8.74 12.49
C ASN A 169 -3.11 9.64 12.08
N MET A 170 -3.47 10.63 12.89
CA MET A 170 -4.59 11.52 12.57
C MET A 170 -4.27 12.55 11.49
N VAL A 171 -3.02 12.97 11.42
CA VAL A 171 -2.54 13.97 10.44
C VAL A 171 -1.25 13.51 9.77
N SER A 172 -1.04 13.96 8.55
CA SER A 172 0.23 13.78 7.83
C SER A 172 1.31 14.71 8.36
N ILE A 173 2.55 14.53 7.89
CA ILE A 173 3.68 15.42 8.22
C ILE A 173 3.43 16.87 7.78
N ASP A 174 2.62 17.07 6.73
CA ASP A 174 2.24 18.40 6.21
C ASP A 174 0.90 18.89 6.80
N GLY A 175 0.35 18.21 7.83
CA GLY A 175 -0.84 18.62 8.58
C GLY A 175 -2.18 18.23 7.94
N GLY A 176 -2.17 17.52 6.81
CA GLY A 176 -3.39 17.04 6.16
C GLY A 176 -4.09 15.96 6.99
N PRO A 177 -5.43 16.00 7.16
CA PRO A 177 -6.17 14.96 7.88
C PRO A 177 -6.10 13.62 7.13
N THR A 178 -6.06 12.54 7.87
CA THR A 178 -5.98 11.18 7.30
C THR A 178 -7.33 10.47 7.25
N GLY A 179 -8.35 11.03 7.85
CA GLY A 179 -9.70 10.47 7.92
C GLY A 179 -9.84 9.22 8.79
N ILE A 180 -8.82 8.84 9.56
CA ILE A 180 -8.82 7.55 10.28
C ILE A 180 -9.95 7.44 11.31
N PHE A 181 -10.40 8.56 11.90
CA PHE A 181 -11.48 8.63 12.88
C PHE A 181 -12.66 9.50 12.42
N ASP A 182 -12.64 9.98 11.17
CA ASP A 182 -13.75 10.78 10.69
C ASP A 182 -14.97 9.89 10.52
N ASP A 183 -16.12 10.33 11.04
CA ASP A 183 -17.39 9.70 10.75
C ASP A 183 -17.78 10.00 9.30
N ASP A 184 -18.41 9.02 8.63
CA ASP A 184 -18.99 9.20 7.29
C ASP A 184 -20.17 10.18 7.35
N ASN A 185 -19.87 11.46 7.51
CA ASN A 185 -20.80 12.56 7.33
C ASN A 185 -20.54 13.20 5.97
N GLY A 186 -20.99 12.53 4.92
CA GLY A 186 -20.93 13.00 3.56
C GLY A 186 -22.07 12.47 2.73
#